data_79b1ea12d31504bdd5356b95d64dc5aa
#
_entry.id   79b1ea12d31504bdd5356b95d64dc5aa
#
_cell.length_a   1.000
_cell.length_b   1.000
_cell.length_c   1.000
_cell.angle_alpha   90.00
_cell.angle_beta   90.00
_cell.angle_gamma   90.00
#
_symmetry.space_group_name_H-M   'P 1'
#
loop_
_entity.id
_entity.type
_entity.pdbx_description
1 polymer ?
#
loop_
_entity_poly.entity_id
_entity_poly.type
_entity_poly.pdbx_seq_one_letter_code
_entity_poly.pdbx_strand_id
1 'polypeptide(L)'
;VESFRAIGVPVTAAETRAHMGLTKVEEIRALFDIERVRAEFERKFGRPAGEEDVQARYAEFQRVLFASLEDYTDPIPGVVETISALRAQGIRIGSTTGYTRSMMDVVLPAATAKGYAVDNCVTPDGLPAGRPAPYMIYKNMADLAIPSVDCVLKYGDTIADIKEGINAKAWTVGVVLGSNELGLAQEEVSSLPADELEARKADVRRRMLAAGAHYVVDTIAELPAVIAEINRKLEIL
;
A
#
# COMPACT_ATOMS: atom_id res chain seq x y z
N VAL A 1 2.09 -1.95 16.24
CA VAL A 1 1.41 -2.00 17.55
C VAL A 1 2.10 -3.00 18.47
N GLU A 2 2.23 -4.28 18.09
CA GLU A 2 2.73 -5.34 18.98
C GLU A 2 4.17 -5.12 19.45
N SER A 3 5.08 -4.65 18.59
CA SER A 3 6.47 -4.39 18.96
C SER A 3 6.64 -3.32 20.05
N PHE A 4 5.75 -2.35 20.12
CA PHE A 4 5.68 -1.34 21.19
C PHE A 4 4.96 -1.87 22.45
N ARG A 5 3.93 -2.69 22.26
CA ARG A 5 3.25 -3.38 23.38
C ARG A 5 4.22 -4.29 24.14
N ALA A 6 5.10 -5.00 23.43
CA ALA A 6 6.12 -5.88 24.01
C ALA A 6 7.05 -5.18 25.00
N ILE A 7 7.30 -3.88 24.81
CA ILE A 7 8.09 -3.07 25.75
C ILE A 7 7.20 -2.29 26.74
N GLY A 8 5.89 -2.51 26.75
CA GLY A 8 4.93 -1.83 27.63
C GLY A 8 4.84 -0.32 27.38
N VAL A 9 5.06 0.11 26.15
CA VAL A 9 4.82 1.47 25.66
C VAL A 9 3.87 1.35 24.47
N PRO A 10 2.55 1.14 24.71
CA PRO A 10 1.62 0.83 23.64
C PRO A 10 1.38 2.04 22.72
N VAL A 11 1.28 1.77 21.43
CA VAL A 11 0.80 2.71 20.41
C VAL A 11 -0.56 2.27 19.90
N THR A 12 -1.39 3.20 19.52
CA THR A 12 -2.72 2.92 18.98
C THR A 12 -2.66 2.64 17.47
N ALA A 13 -3.70 1.99 16.95
CA ALA A 13 -3.84 1.79 15.51
C ALA A 13 -3.93 3.13 14.75
N ALA A 14 -4.58 4.15 15.33
CA ALA A 14 -4.68 5.48 14.74
C ALA A 14 -3.31 6.17 14.62
N GLU A 15 -2.50 6.11 15.67
CA GLU A 15 -1.13 6.64 15.66
C GLU A 15 -0.26 5.94 14.60
N THR A 16 -0.38 4.63 14.48
CA THR A 16 0.33 3.85 13.45
C THR A 16 -0.13 4.23 12.04
N ARG A 17 -1.44 4.35 11.82
CA ARG A 17 -2.01 4.73 10.50
C ARG A 17 -1.56 6.12 10.06
N ALA A 18 -1.40 7.08 10.97
CA ALA A 18 -0.96 8.43 10.63
C ALA A 18 0.41 8.48 9.93
N HIS A 19 1.22 7.44 10.08
CA HIS A 19 2.56 7.33 9.51
C HIS A 19 2.68 6.24 8.43
N MET A 20 1.57 5.64 8.01
CA MET A 20 1.57 4.64 6.93
C MET A 20 2.05 5.26 5.60
N GLY A 21 2.85 4.50 4.87
CA GLY A 21 3.47 4.94 3.63
C GLY A 21 4.94 5.35 3.75
N LEU A 22 5.43 5.60 4.97
CA LEU A 22 6.85 5.71 5.26
C LEU A 22 7.53 4.32 5.21
N THR A 23 8.86 4.29 5.16
CA THR A 23 9.59 3.06 5.45
C THR A 23 9.32 2.64 6.90
N LYS A 24 9.35 1.34 7.20
CA LYS A 24 9.01 0.86 8.56
C LYS A 24 9.95 1.39 9.65
N VAL A 25 11.19 1.66 9.32
CA VAL A 25 12.14 2.28 10.25
C VAL A 25 11.74 3.74 10.53
N GLU A 26 11.38 4.50 9.48
CA GLU A 26 10.90 5.88 9.63
C GLU A 26 9.56 5.95 10.38
N GLU A 27 8.64 5.03 10.09
CA GLU A 27 7.37 4.90 10.83
C GLU A 27 7.63 4.67 12.33
N ILE A 28 8.52 3.74 12.68
CA ILE A 28 8.87 3.45 14.08
C ILE A 28 9.52 4.67 14.74
N ARG A 29 10.38 5.40 14.03
CA ARG A 29 11.00 6.63 14.53
C ARG A 29 9.95 7.69 14.81
N ALA A 30 9.04 7.91 13.86
CA ALA A 30 7.94 8.86 14.02
C ALA A 30 6.98 8.48 15.17
N LEU A 31 6.80 7.20 15.45
CA LEU A 31 6.02 6.76 16.61
C LEU A 31 6.70 7.12 17.94
N PHE A 32 8.04 7.06 18.02
CA PHE A 32 8.77 7.54 19.21
C PHE A 32 8.75 9.07 19.38
N ASP A 33 8.54 9.82 18.29
CA ASP A 33 8.42 11.29 18.32
C ASP A 33 7.06 11.77 18.84
N ILE A 34 6.05 10.90 18.90
CA ILE A 34 4.76 11.23 19.51
C ILE A 34 4.98 11.54 21.00
N GLU A 35 4.57 12.72 21.45
CA GLU A 35 4.82 13.24 22.80
C GLU A 35 4.43 12.24 23.90
N ARG A 36 3.25 11.64 23.80
CA ARG A 36 2.79 10.61 24.74
C ARG A 36 3.69 9.37 24.77
N VAL A 37 4.09 8.88 23.60
CA VAL A 37 4.94 7.68 23.47
C VAL A 37 6.33 7.96 24.02
N ARG A 38 6.89 9.13 23.68
CA ARG A 38 8.18 9.60 24.20
C ARG A 38 8.18 9.68 25.71
N ALA A 39 7.19 10.37 26.30
CA ALA A 39 7.08 10.55 27.74
C ALA A 39 6.91 9.20 28.47
N GLU A 40 6.15 8.27 27.92
CA GLU A 40 5.97 6.94 28.50
C GLU A 40 7.24 6.11 28.41
N PHE A 41 7.98 6.17 27.30
CA PHE A 41 9.27 5.53 27.15
C PHE A 41 10.31 6.07 28.15
N GLU A 42 10.44 7.41 28.25
CA GLU A 42 11.37 8.06 29.19
C GLU A 42 11.01 7.71 30.64
N ARG A 43 9.75 7.72 31.00
CA ARG A 43 9.27 7.31 32.33
C ARG A 43 9.67 5.87 32.65
N LYS A 44 9.61 4.98 31.68
CA LYS A 44 9.87 3.55 31.86
C LYS A 44 11.36 3.19 31.86
N PHE A 45 12.14 3.80 30.98
CA PHE A 45 13.54 3.46 30.75
C PHE A 45 14.53 4.45 31.33
N GLY A 46 14.05 5.59 31.88
CA GLY A 46 14.89 6.63 32.49
C GLY A 46 15.75 7.41 31.52
N ARG A 47 15.51 7.28 30.21
CA ARG A 47 16.24 7.95 29.14
C ARG A 47 15.34 8.16 27.91
N PRO A 48 15.67 9.11 27.03
CA PRO A 48 14.99 9.21 25.73
C PRO A 48 15.28 7.98 24.85
N ALA A 49 14.35 7.70 23.92
CA ALA A 49 14.55 6.70 22.89
C ALA A 49 15.65 7.15 21.91
N GLY A 50 16.52 6.25 21.53
CA GLY A 50 17.59 6.45 20.55
C GLY A 50 17.43 5.53 19.34
N GLU A 51 18.38 5.62 18.41
CA GLU A 51 18.36 4.80 17.19
C GLU A 51 18.42 3.29 17.50
N GLU A 52 19.10 2.89 18.56
CA GLU A 52 19.13 1.48 19.01
C GLU A 52 17.73 0.97 19.37
N ASP A 53 16.89 1.82 19.99
CA ASP A 53 15.51 1.47 20.33
C ASP A 53 14.64 1.34 19.07
N VAL A 54 14.87 2.21 18.08
CA VAL A 54 14.21 2.14 16.77
C VAL A 54 14.54 0.81 16.09
N GLN A 55 15.83 0.45 16.03
CA GLN A 55 16.27 -0.79 15.41
C GLN A 55 15.78 -2.04 16.17
N ALA A 56 15.75 -1.99 17.49
CA ALA A 56 15.19 -3.08 18.30
C ALA A 56 13.68 -3.27 18.04
N ARG A 57 12.92 -2.17 17.89
CA ARG A 57 11.48 -2.26 17.54
C ARG A 57 11.27 -2.74 16.13
N TYR A 58 12.15 -2.36 15.20
CA TYR A 58 12.11 -2.84 13.83
C TYR A 58 12.38 -4.35 13.74
N ALA A 59 13.39 -4.83 14.43
CA ALA A 59 13.69 -6.27 14.50
C ALA A 59 12.53 -7.08 15.10
N GLU A 60 11.90 -6.59 16.17
CA GLU A 60 10.72 -7.24 16.76
C GLU A 60 9.51 -7.16 15.83
N PHE A 61 9.30 -6.03 15.14
CA PHE A 61 8.28 -5.90 14.12
C PHE A 61 8.48 -6.95 13.02
N GLN A 62 9.70 -7.09 12.49
CA GLN A 62 10.01 -8.10 11.48
C GLN A 62 9.70 -9.52 11.97
N ARG A 63 10.12 -9.85 13.20
CA ARG A 63 9.86 -11.18 13.78
C ARG A 63 8.37 -11.50 13.85
N VAL A 64 7.57 -10.56 14.35
CA VAL A 64 6.11 -10.72 14.44
C VAL A 64 5.48 -10.78 13.05
N LEU A 65 5.91 -9.90 12.14
CA LEU A 65 5.39 -9.84 10.78
C LEU A 65 5.66 -11.15 10.03
N PHE A 66 6.91 -11.63 10.04
CA PHE A 66 7.25 -12.89 9.35
C PHE A 66 6.48 -14.09 9.87
N ALA A 67 6.16 -14.12 11.18
CA ALA A 67 5.36 -15.19 11.76
C ALA A 67 3.88 -15.18 11.31
N SER A 68 3.39 -14.08 10.75
CA SER A 68 1.99 -13.90 10.36
C SER A 68 1.78 -13.51 8.91
N LEU A 69 2.85 -13.38 8.10
CA LEU A 69 2.73 -12.93 6.71
C LEU A 69 1.80 -13.80 5.86
N GLU A 70 1.85 -15.11 6.04
CA GLU A 70 1.00 -16.04 5.28
C GLU A 70 -0.49 -15.91 5.62
N ASP A 71 -0.81 -15.53 6.86
CA ASP A 71 -2.20 -15.40 7.34
C ASP A 71 -2.93 -14.21 6.68
N TYR A 72 -2.18 -13.24 6.13
CA TYR A 72 -2.71 -12.01 5.53
C TYR A 72 -2.46 -11.94 4.02
N THR A 73 -2.54 -13.08 3.34
CA THR A 73 -2.31 -13.16 1.89
C THR A 73 -3.58 -13.41 1.08
N ASP A 74 -4.75 -13.32 1.70
CA ASP A 74 -6.01 -13.46 0.98
C ASP A 74 -6.22 -12.25 0.07
N PRO A 75 -6.45 -12.48 -1.24
CA PRO A 75 -6.78 -11.41 -2.16
C PRO A 75 -8.07 -10.70 -1.76
N ILE A 76 -8.09 -9.37 -1.90
CA ILE A 76 -9.31 -8.60 -1.74
C ILE A 76 -10.34 -9.07 -2.76
N PRO A 77 -11.65 -9.12 -2.41
CA PRO A 77 -12.70 -9.57 -3.32
C PRO A 77 -12.65 -8.87 -4.68
N GLY A 78 -12.79 -9.65 -5.75
CA GLY A 78 -12.76 -9.18 -7.14
C GLY A 78 -11.37 -9.02 -7.75
N VAL A 79 -10.29 -9.14 -6.98
CA VAL A 79 -8.92 -8.97 -7.49
C VAL A 79 -8.55 -10.08 -8.45
N VAL A 80 -8.78 -11.34 -8.09
CA VAL A 80 -8.39 -12.50 -8.89
C VAL A 80 -9.10 -12.50 -10.24
N GLU A 81 -10.41 -12.27 -10.23
CA GLU A 81 -11.25 -12.21 -11.42
C GLU A 81 -10.85 -11.05 -12.33
N THR A 82 -10.65 -9.87 -11.76
CA THR A 82 -10.29 -8.68 -12.54
C THR A 82 -8.90 -8.83 -13.18
N ILE A 83 -7.90 -9.30 -12.43
CA ILE A 83 -6.56 -9.52 -12.96
C ILE A 83 -6.56 -10.60 -14.06
N SER A 84 -7.32 -11.67 -13.86
CA SER A 84 -7.48 -12.70 -14.87
C SER A 84 -8.09 -12.15 -16.18
N ALA A 85 -9.13 -11.32 -16.06
CA ALA A 85 -9.76 -10.68 -17.21
C ALA A 85 -8.82 -9.70 -17.92
N LEU A 86 -8.01 -8.94 -17.20
CA LEU A 86 -7.01 -8.03 -17.77
C LEU A 86 -5.90 -8.79 -18.50
N ARG A 87 -5.42 -9.88 -17.92
CA ARG A 87 -4.42 -10.76 -18.58
C ARG A 87 -4.94 -11.38 -19.86
N ALA A 88 -6.20 -11.78 -19.89
CA ALA A 88 -6.84 -12.30 -21.10
C ALA A 88 -6.87 -11.27 -22.26
N GLN A 89 -6.76 -9.97 -21.92
CA GLN A 89 -6.62 -8.88 -22.89
C GLN A 89 -5.14 -8.54 -23.22
N GLY A 90 -4.18 -9.32 -22.73
CA GLY A 90 -2.76 -9.10 -22.98
C GLY A 90 -2.10 -8.06 -22.06
N ILE A 91 -2.80 -7.57 -21.02
CA ILE A 91 -2.26 -6.60 -20.08
C ILE A 91 -1.29 -7.31 -19.11
N ARG A 92 -0.10 -6.75 -18.96
CA ARG A 92 0.90 -7.21 -18.00
C ARG A 92 0.60 -6.66 -16.62
N ILE A 93 0.79 -7.50 -15.60
CA ILE A 93 0.52 -7.16 -14.20
C ILE A 93 1.85 -7.06 -13.44
N GLY A 94 2.28 -5.83 -13.16
CA GLY A 94 3.41 -5.53 -12.29
C GLY A 94 2.92 -5.14 -10.89
N SER A 95 3.65 -5.55 -9.86
CA SER A 95 3.40 -5.11 -8.49
C SER A 95 4.53 -4.21 -7.99
N THR A 96 4.19 -3.17 -7.24
CA THR A 96 5.11 -2.40 -6.40
C THR A 96 4.68 -2.52 -4.95
N THR A 97 5.62 -2.61 -4.02
CA THR A 97 5.32 -2.82 -2.61
C THR A 97 6.32 -2.09 -1.72
N GLY A 98 5.89 -1.71 -0.51
CA GLY A 98 6.79 -1.25 0.54
C GLY A 98 7.46 -2.40 1.31
N TYR A 99 7.10 -3.64 1.03
CA TYR A 99 7.74 -4.81 1.63
C TYR A 99 9.13 -5.05 1.03
N THR A 100 10.03 -5.62 1.83
CA THR A 100 11.34 -6.07 1.36
C THR A 100 11.23 -7.33 0.52
N ARG A 101 12.29 -7.66 -0.23
CA ARG A 101 12.35 -8.89 -1.00
C ARG A 101 12.09 -10.11 -0.13
N SER A 102 12.71 -10.19 1.04
CA SER A 102 12.53 -11.32 1.97
C SER A 102 11.08 -11.49 2.45
N MET A 103 10.33 -10.40 2.62
CA MET A 103 8.90 -10.47 2.93
C MET A 103 8.11 -10.97 1.74
N MET A 104 8.41 -10.51 0.53
CA MET A 104 7.71 -10.92 -0.70
C MET A 104 8.01 -12.36 -1.09
N ASP A 105 9.16 -12.91 -0.69
CA ASP A 105 9.49 -14.34 -0.88
C ASP A 105 8.53 -15.26 -0.08
N VAL A 106 7.88 -14.74 0.96
CA VAL A 106 6.82 -15.43 1.71
C VAL A 106 5.44 -15.11 1.11
N VAL A 107 5.13 -13.83 0.90
CA VAL A 107 3.80 -13.35 0.49
C VAL A 107 3.42 -13.80 -0.91
N LEU A 108 4.32 -13.70 -1.90
CA LEU A 108 4.00 -13.98 -3.30
C LEU A 108 3.59 -15.44 -3.54
N PRO A 109 4.32 -16.46 -3.04
CA PRO A 109 3.90 -17.85 -3.21
C PRO A 109 2.52 -18.11 -2.58
N ALA A 110 2.27 -17.60 -1.38
CA ALA A 110 1.01 -17.78 -0.68
C ALA A 110 -0.16 -17.08 -1.42
N ALA A 111 0.03 -15.85 -1.88
CA ALA A 111 -0.97 -15.13 -2.67
C ALA A 111 -1.22 -15.82 -4.05
N THR A 112 -0.17 -16.33 -4.67
CA THR A 112 -0.27 -17.08 -5.94
C THR A 112 -1.08 -18.35 -5.77
N ALA A 113 -0.88 -19.10 -4.68
CA ALA A 113 -1.67 -20.29 -4.37
C ALA A 113 -3.17 -19.96 -4.18
N LYS A 114 -3.50 -18.71 -3.84
CA LYS A 114 -4.86 -18.19 -3.71
C LYS A 114 -5.39 -17.50 -4.99
N GLY A 115 -4.67 -17.63 -6.10
CA GLY A 115 -5.08 -17.13 -7.41
C GLY A 115 -4.53 -15.75 -7.80
N TYR A 116 -3.83 -15.04 -6.91
CA TYR A 116 -3.21 -13.77 -7.24
C TYR A 116 -1.79 -13.98 -7.76
N ALA A 117 -1.61 -13.91 -9.07
CA ALA A 117 -0.29 -14.00 -9.69
C ALA A 117 0.05 -12.69 -10.44
N VAL A 118 1.28 -12.22 -10.30
CA VAL A 118 1.82 -11.06 -11.03
C VAL A 118 2.91 -11.49 -12.02
N ASP A 119 3.11 -10.70 -13.08
CA ASP A 119 4.18 -10.97 -14.05
C ASP A 119 5.54 -10.49 -13.54
N ASN A 120 5.54 -9.48 -12.66
CA ASN A 120 6.72 -9.01 -11.95
C ASN A 120 6.34 -8.37 -10.62
N CYS A 121 7.24 -8.44 -9.63
CA CYS A 121 7.09 -7.77 -8.34
C CYS A 121 8.38 -7.05 -7.99
N VAL A 122 8.29 -5.73 -7.84
CA VAL A 122 9.40 -4.87 -7.47
C VAL A 122 9.25 -4.37 -6.05
N THR A 123 10.30 -4.59 -5.25
CA THR A 123 10.47 -4.07 -3.89
C THR A 123 11.42 -2.87 -3.92
N PRO A 124 11.49 -2.05 -2.85
CA PRO A 124 12.43 -0.94 -2.80
C PRO A 124 13.90 -1.36 -2.67
N ASP A 125 14.17 -2.66 -2.40
CA ASP A 125 15.53 -3.16 -2.23
C ASP A 125 16.41 -2.90 -3.47
N GLY A 126 17.56 -2.27 -3.25
CA GLY A 126 18.49 -1.95 -4.32
C GLY A 126 18.10 -0.77 -5.20
N LEU A 127 16.98 -0.12 -4.92
CA LEU A 127 16.56 1.11 -5.61
C LEU A 127 16.95 2.36 -4.80
N PRO A 128 17.11 3.51 -5.48
CA PRO A 128 17.49 4.76 -4.79
C PRO A 128 16.49 5.22 -3.73
N ALA A 129 15.20 4.91 -3.91
CA ALA A 129 14.13 5.21 -2.96
C ALA A 129 12.88 4.36 -3.23
N GLY A 130 12.09 4.10 -2.19
CA GLY A 130 10.73 3.58 -2.28
C GLY A 130 9.70 4.67 -2.62
N ARG A 131 8.40 4.33 -2.53
CA ARG A 131 7.30 5.28 -2.72
C ARG A 131 7.46 6.53 -1.83
N PRO A 132 7.16 7.71 -2.31
CA PRO A 132 6.48 8.06 -3.57
C PRO A 132 7.41 8.22 -4.78
N ALA A 133 8.68 7.83 -4.70
CA ALA A 133 9.58 7.87 -5.85
C ALA A 133 9.17 6.84 -6.92
N PRO A 134 9.34 7.14 -8.22
CA PRO A 134 8.79 6.34 -9.31
C PRO A 134 9.62 5.10 -9.69
N TYR A 135 10.70 4.83 -8.98
CA TYR A 135 11.71 3.84 -9.39
C TYR A 135 11.16 2.42 -9.52
N MET A 136 10.23 2.01 -8.65
CA MET A 136 9.64 0.67 -8.74
C MET A 136 8.74 0.53 -9.98
N ILE A 137 8.03 1.58 -10.39
CA ILE A 137 7.26 1.60 -11.64
C ILE A 137 8.21 1.48 -12.82
N TYR A 138 9.26 2.30 -12.88
CA TYR A 138 10.25 2.25 -13.98
C TYR A 138 10.97 0.91 -14.06
N LYS A 139 11.29 0.30 -12.91
CA LYS A 139 11.86 -1.05 -12.87
C LYS A 139 10.90 -2.10 -13.41
N ASN A 140 9.61 -2.04 -13.04
CA ASN A 140 8.57 -2.90 -13.61
C ASN A 140 8.46 -2.73 -15.13
N MET A 141 8.48 -1.49 -15.63
CA MET A 141 8.44 -1.22 -17.07
C MET A 141 9.62 -1.87 -17.79
N ALA A 142 10.84 -1.71 -17.25
CA ALA A 142 12.04 -2.30 -17.83
C ALA A 142 11.99 -3.84 -17.85
N ASP A 143 11.61 -4.44 -16.72
CA ASP A 143 11.56 -5.90 -16.57
C ASP A 143 10.47 -6.54 -17.42
N LEU A 144 9.35 -5.85 -17.62
CA LEU A 144 8.21 -6.30 -18.42
C LEU A 144 8.27 -5.85 -19.88
N ALA A 145 9.35 -5.16 -20.29
CA ALA A 145 9.57 -4.60 -21.63
C ALA A 145 8.41 -3.68 -22.07
N ILE A 146 7.94 -2.81 -21.18
CA ILE A 146 6.92 -1.79 -21.49
C ILE A 146 7.61 -0.54 -22.03
N PRO A 147 7.37 -0.16 -23.30
CA PRO A 147 8.19 0.85 -23.98
C PRO A 147 7.81 2.31 -23.64
N SER A 148 6.58 2.56 -23.17
CA SER A 148 6.10 3.91 -22.85
C SER A 148 5.34 3.92 -21.53
N VAL A 149 5.53 4.98 -20.76
CA VAL A 149 4.77 5.22 -19.53
C VAL A 149 3.30 5.52 -19.81
N ASP A 150 2.96 5.98 -21.01
CA ASP A 150 1.57 6.22 -21.42
C ASP A 150 0.74 4.92 -21.43
N CYS A 151 1.44 3.77 -21.58
CA CYS A 151 0.83 2.44 -21.52
C CYS A 151 0.79 1.87 -20.08
N VAL A 152 1.12 2.68 -19.07
CA VAL A 152 1.18 2.24 -17.66
C VAL A 152 0.07 2.85 -16.85
N LEU A 153 -0.61 2.00 -16.09
CA LEU A 153 -1.59 2.42 -15.09
C LEU A 153 -1.12 1.96 -13.69
N LYS A 154 -0.94 2.90 -12.80
CA LYS A 154 -0.75 2.64 -11.36
C LYS A 154 -2.11 2.56 -10.68
N TYR A 155 -2.40 1.43 -10.06
CA TYR A 155 -3.56 1.22 -9.20
C TYR A 155 -3.08 1.08 -7.76
N GLY A 156 -3.71 1.77 -6.82
CA GLY A 156 -3.27 1.70 -5.43
C GLY A 156 -4.28 2.26 -4.43
N ASP A 157 -4.02 2.00 -3.16
CA ASP A 157 -4.93 2.21 -2.04
C ASP A 157 -4.44 3.27 -1.04
N THR A 158 -3.26 3.86 -1.27
CA THR A 158 -2.67 4.90 -0.41
C THR A 158 -2.33 6.17 -1.19
N ILE A 159 -2.22 7.29 -0.47
CA ILE A 159 -1.72 8.55 -1.04
C ILE A 159 -0.28 8.37 -1.57
N ALA A 160 0.52 7.49 -0.96
CA ALA A 160 1.87 7.19 -1.44
C ALA A 160 1.84 6.48 -2.80
N ASP A 161 0.87 5.59 -3.05
CA ASP A 161 0.65 4.96 -4.35
C ASP A 161 0.26 5.98 -5.42
N ILE A 162 -0.67 6.88 -5.08
CA ILE A 162 -1.10 7.94 -6.00
C ILE A 162 0.10 8.80 -6.40
N LYS A 163 0.89 9.24 -5.42
CA LYS A 163 2.09 10.06 -5.67
C LYS A 163 3.15 9.30 -6.47
N GLU A 164 3.34 7.99 -6.24
CA GLU A 164 4.25 7.15 -7.03
C GLU A 164 3.84 7.15 -8.51
N GLY A 165 2.54 6.94 -8.80
CA GLY A 165 2.01 6.97 -10.17
C GLY A 165 2.17 8.34 -10.84
N ILE A 166 1.83 9.41 -10.14
CA ILE A 166 1.96 10.79 -10.65
C ILE A 166 3.44 11.16 -10.90
N ASN A 167 4.32 10.80 -9.98
CA ASN A 167 5.76 11.03 -10.14
C ASN A 167 6.35 10.22 -11.30
N ALA A 168 5.81 9.04 -11.58
CA ALA A 168 6.16 8.24 -12.75
C ALA A 168 5.58 8.80 -14.06
N LYS A 169 4.63 9.73 -14.01
CA LYS A 169 3.82 10.20 -15.16
C LYS A 169 2.90 9.12 -15.74
N ALA A 170 2.55 8.12 -14.95
CA ALA A 170 1.64 7.06 -15.33
C ALA A 170 0.17 7.45 -15.08
N TRP A 171 -0.74 6.80 -15.79
CA TRP A 171 -2.15 6.85 -15.40
C TRP A 171 -2.30 6.33 -13.97
N THR A 172 -3.07 7.02 -13.15
CA THR A 172 -3.13 6.72 -11.71
C THR A 172 -4.57 6.60 -11.24
N VAL A 173 -4.89 5.46 -10.67
CA VAL A 173 -6.23 5.10 -10.17
C VAL A 173 -6.14 4.77 -8.70
N GLY A 174 -6.94 5.45 -7.90
CA GLY A 174 -7.11 5.14 -6.48
C GLY A 174 -8.30 4.19 -6.26
N VAL A 175 -8.24 3.37 -5.22
CA VAL A 175 -9.35 2.52 -4.77
C VAL A 175 -9.78 2.89 -3.35
N VAL A 176 -11.10 2.84 -3.10
CA VAL A 176 -11.68 3.27 -1.82
C VAL A 176 -11.93 2.09 -0.88
N LEU A 177 -12.74 1.12 -1.32
CA LEU A 177 -13.08 -0.05 -0.49
C LEU A 177 -11.90 -1.02 -0.39
N GLY A 178 -11.62 -1.45 0.83
CA GLY A 178 -10.44 -2.25 1.15
C GLY A 178 -9.14 -1.45 1.22
N SER A 179 -9.19 -0.12 1.10
CA SER A 179 -8.00 0.72 1.16
C SER A 179 -7.54 1.01 2.59
N ASN A 180 -6.23 1.21 2.74
CA ASN A 180 -5.66 1.77 3.96
C ASN A 180 -6.18 3.17 4.28
N GLU A 181 -6.52 3.96 3.25
CA GLU A 181 -7.06 5.31 3.41
C GLU A 181 -8.47 5.31 4.02
N LEU A 182 -9.30 4.32 3.71
CA LEU A 182 -10.60 4.12 4.35
C LEU A 182 -10.42 3.56 5.79
N GLY A 183 -9.47 2.65 5.96
CA GLY A 183 -9.05 2.11 7.24
C GLY A 183 -10.10 1.27 7.95
N LEU A 184 -11.03 0.67 7.22
CA LEU A 184 -12.10 -0.20 7.72
C LEU A 184 -11.88 -1.64 7.26
N ALA A 185 -12.10 -2.59 8.16
CA ALA A 185 -12.21 -3.99 7.81
C ALA A 185 -13.52 -4.26 7.03
N GLN A 186 -13.59 -5.38 6.32
CA GLN A 186 -14.76 -5.72 5.51
C GLN A 186 -16.04 -5.86 6.33
N GLU A 187 -15.94 -6.40 7.53
CA GLU A 187 -17.03 -6.53 8.49
C GLU A 187 -17.51 -5.14 8.98
N GLU A 188 -16.58 -4.22 9.20
CA GLU A 188 -16.89 -2.84 9.59
C GLU A 188 -17.61 -2.11 8.45
N VAL A 189 -17.14 -2.26 7.20
CA VAL A 189 -17.82 -1.71 6.00
C VAL A 189 -19.25 -2.22 5.90
N SER A 190 -19.47 -3.51 6.15
CA SER A 190 -20.80 -4.13 6.06
C SER A 190 -21.76 -3.72 7.19
N SER A 191 -21.24 -3.28 8.32
CA SER A 191 -22.01 -2.94 9.53
C SER A 191 -22.29 -1.43 9.68
N LEU A 192 -21.57 -0.57 8.95
CA LEU A 192 -21.78 0.87 9.01
C LEU A 192 -23.12 1.29 8.38
N PRO A 193 -23.78 2.33 8.93
CA PRO A 193 -24.87 3.02 8.25
C PRO A 193 -24.43 3.51 6.87
N ALA A 194 -25.33 3.37 5.87
CA ALA A 194 -24.99 3.67 4.48
C ALA A 194 -24.54 5.12 4.26
N ASP A 195 -25.16 6.07 4.95
CA ASP A 195 -24.85 7.50 4.89
C ASP A 195 -23.46 7.78 5.49
N GLU A 196 -23.10 7.12 6.60
CA GLU A 196 -21.78 7.25 7.19
C GLU A 196 -20.71 6.64 6.29
N LEU A 197 -20.94 5.46 5.73
CA LEU A 197 -20.02 4.84 4.78
C LEU A 197 -19.78 5.72 3.56
N GLU A 198 -20.86 6.26 2.95
CA GLU A 198 -20.73 7.15 1.78
C GLU A 198 -19.98 8.44 2.12
N ALA A 199 -20.17 9.01 3.30
CA ALA A 199 -19.40 10.17 3.75
C ALA A 199 -17.90 9.88 3.86
N ARG A 200 -17.53 8.71 4.42
CA ARG A 200 -16.12 8.27 4.54
C ARG A 200 -15.51 7.98 3.16
N LYS A 201 -16.23 7.32 2.28
CA LYS A 201 -15.81 7.06 0.89
C LYS A 201 -15.58 8.38 0.14
N ALA A 202 -16.48 9.34 0.29
CA ALA A 202 -16.35 10.65 -0.33
C ALA A 202 -15.09 11.40 0.16
N ASP A 203 -14.75 11.30 1.43
CA ASP A 203 -13.52 11.88 1.98
C ASP A 203 -12.27 11.23 1.39
N VAL A 204 -12.21 9.90 1.36
CA VAL A 204 -11.09 9.17 0.73
C VAL A 204 -10.94 9.56 -0.74
N ARG A 205 -12.03 9.56 -1.49
CA ARG A 205 -12.06 9.97 -2.90
C ARG A 205 -11.51 11.39 -3.09
N ARG A 206 -11.97 12.33 -2.27
CA ARG A 206 -11.50 13.72 -2.30
C ARG A 206 -9.98 13.81 -2.05
N ARG A 207 -9.45 13.06 -1.06
CA ARG A 207 -8.02 13.06 -0.72
C ARG A 207 -7.18 12.45 -1.85
N MET A 208 -7.60 11.37 -2.45
CA MET A 208 -6.90 10.74 -3.56
C MET A 208 -6.90 11.62 -4.83
N LEU A 209 -8.03 12.25 -5.15
CA LEU A 209 -8.10 13.22 -6.26
C LEU A 209 -7.22 14.44 -5.98
N ALA A 210 -7.21 14.97 -4.76
CA ALA A 210 -6.34 16.08 -4.37
C ALA A 210 -4.85 15.71 -4.43
N ALA A 211 -4.50 14.43 -4.23
CA ALA A 211 -3.14 13.93 -4.40
C ALA A 211 -2.72 13.73 -5.87
N GLY A 212 -3.67 13.89 -6.82
CA GLY A 212 -3.44 13.85 -8.25
C GLY A 212 -3.95 12.60 -8.97
N ALA A 213 -4.72 11.72 -8.30
CA ALA A 213 -5.30 10.56 -8.98
C ALA A 213 -6.15 11.01 -10.19
N HIS A 214 -5.96 10.35 -11.33
CA HIS A 214 -6.76 10.61 -12.52
C HIS A 214 -8.17 10.04 -12.40
N TYR A 215 -8.29 8.93 -11.69
CA TYR A 215 -9.55 8.26 -11.38
C TYR A 215 -9.52 7.74 -9.94
N VAL A 216 -10.70 7.61 -9.35
CA VAL A 216 -10.89 6.91 -8.07
C VAL A 216 -12.13 6.03 -8.19
N VAL A 217 -11.95 4.75 -7.94
CA VAL A 217 -13.00 3.73 -8.01
C VAL A 217 -13.35 3.21 -6.61
N ASP A 218 -14.52 2.64 -6.44
CA ASP A 218 -14.86 2.01 -5.17
C ASP A 218 -14.20 0.64 -5.04
N THR A 219 -14.18 -0.14 -6.11
CA THR A 219 -13.59 -1.49 -6.13
C THR A 219 -12.74 -1.72 -7.37
N ILE A 220 -11.90 -2.74 -7.33
CA ILE A 220 -11.10 -3.14 -8.50
C ILE A 220 -11.96 -3.62 -9.68
N ALA A 221 -13.19 -4.07 -9.44
CA ALA A 221 -14.10 -4.51 -10.50
C ALA A 221 -14.45 -3.41 -11.51
N GLU A 222 -14.28 -2.14 -11.14
CA GLU A 222 -14.47 -0.99 -12.01
C GLU A 222 -13.26 -0.68 -12.92
N LEU A 223 -12.10 -1.26 -12.61
CA LEU A 223 -10.84 -0.97 -13.31
C LEU A 223 -10.89 -1.25 -14.82
N PRO A 224 -11.51 -2.33 -15.33
CA PRO A 224 -11.63 -2.56 -16.76
C PRO A 224 -12.34 -1.44 -17.52
N ALA A 225 -13.38 -0.84 -16.92
CA ALA A 225 -14.09 0.31 -17.52
C ALA A 225 -13.21 1.56 -17.58
N VAL A 226 -12.41 1.80 -16.54
CA VAL A 226 -11.43 2.91 -16.50
C VAL A 226 -10.36 2.70 -17.57
N ILE A 227 -9.84 1.49 -17.72
CA ILE A 227 -8.84 1.15 -18.76
C ILE A 227 -9.42 1.39 -20.16
N ALA A 228 -10.66 0.97 -20.40
CA ALA A 228 -11.34 1.21 -21.68
C ALA A 228 -11.52 2.71 -21.98
N GLU A 229 -11.75 3.53 -20.97
CA GLU A 229 -11.82 4.99 -21.13
C GLU A 229 -10.45 5.59 -21.43
N ILE A 230 -9.40 5.15 -20.73
CA ILE A 230 -8.02 5.59 -20.97
C ILE A 230 -7.59 5.24 -22.41
N ASN A 231 -7.84 4.01 -22.85
CA ASN A 231 -7.49 3.58 -24.21
C ASN A 231 -8.16 4.46 -25.28
N ARG A 232 -9.45 4.81 -25.10
CA ARG A 232 -10.12 5.75 -26.00
C ARG A 232 -9.46 7.14 -26.04
N LYS A 233 -8.94 7.61 -24.91
CA LYS A 233 -8.20 8.89 -24.85
C LYS A 233 -6.87 8.81 -25.59
N LEU A 234 -6.19 7.68 -25.51
CA LEU A 234 -4.91 7.44 -26.18
C LEU A 234 -5.06 7.28 -27.72
N GLU A 235 -6.20 6.74 -28.18
CA GLU A 235 -6.48 6.61 -29.62
C GLU A 235 -6.77 7.95 -30.32
N ILE A 236 -7.08 9.00 -29.55
CA ILE A 236 -7.42 10.34 -30.06
C ILE A 236 -6.15 11.23 -30.14
N LEU A 237 -5.07 10.84 -29.50
CA LEU A 237 -3.77 11.55 -29.50
C LEU A 237 -2.85 11.06 -30.62
#